data_fc46445dbfe76080eab00b1ddc967f7b
#
_entry.id   fc46445dbfe76080eab00b1ddc967f7b
#
_cell.length_a   1.000
_cell.length_b   1.000
_cell.length_c   1.000
_cell.angle_alpha   90.00
_cell.angle_beta   90.00
_cell.angle_gamma   90.00
#
_symmetry.space_group_name_H-M   'P 1'
#
loop_
_entity.id
_entity.type
_entity.pdbx_description
1 polymer ?
#
loop_
_entity_poly.entity_id
_entity_poly.type
_entity_poly.pdbx_seq_one_letter_code
_entity_poly.pdbx_strand_id
1 'polypeptide(L)'
;YSTGMKQRIKLAQALVHDPDLLFLDEPTNGMDPKGRDEMLALIRDLAHNKGVNLILCSHLLPDVEYCCEHVVVMDKGRIATQGPIEELKGPRGRVFEIRAKDGHDRLVAACHAAGFECHETDEDVMRVFVPEGLGAREVFALAAHEGLQLRHLRPSLPTLEDVFAKAVGDA
;
A
#
# COMPACT_ATOMS: atom_id res chain seq x y z
N TYR A 1 -6.00 29.21 -13.08
CA TYR A 1 -6.40 28.27 -12.02
C TYR A 1 -5.34 27.18 -11.87
N SER A 2 -4.88 26.91 -10.62
CA SER A 2 -4.00 25.79 -10.34
C SER A 2 -4.72 24.45 -10.55
N THR A 3 -3.97 23.35 -10.70
CA THR A 3 -4.57 21.99 -10.81
C THR A 3 -5.48 21.70 -9.62
N GLY A 4 -5.04 22.02 -8.41
CA GLY A 4 -5.84 21.84 -7.20
C GLY A 4 -7.15 22.64 -7.19
N MET A 5 -7.14 23.89 -7.66
CA MET A 5 -8.38 24.66 -7.81
C MET A 5 -9.35 24.02 -8.81
N LYS A 6 -8.83 23.52 -9.93
CA LYS A 6 -9.66 22.82 -10.94
C LYS A 6 -10.30 21.55 -10.36
N GLN A 7 -9.52 20.75 -9.62
CA GLN A 7 -10.03 19.51 -9.01
C GLN A 7 -11.11 19.80 -7.96
N ARG A 8 -10.91 20.84 -7.12
CA ARG A 8 -11.94 21.25 -6.15
C ARG A 8 -13.22 21.75 -6.80
N ILE A 9 -13.12 22.47 -7.92
CA ILE A 9 -14.31 22.90 -8.68
C ILE A 9 -15.04 21.69 -9.26
N LYS A 10 -14.33 20.72 -9.83
CA LYS A 10 -14.93 19.48 -10.32
C LYS A 10 -15.68 18.72 -9.22
N LEU A 11 -15.04 18.57 -8.04
CA LEU A 11 -15.67 17.92 -6.90
C LEU A 11 -16.91 18.68 -6.44
N ALA A 12 -16.83 20.02 -6.31
CA ALA A 12 -17.97 20.85 -5.96
C ALA A 12 -19.12 20.71 -6.97
N GLN A 13 -18.81 20.69 -8.28
CA GLN A 13 -19.78 20.48 -9.33
C GLN A 13 -20.47 19.10 -9.22
N ALA A 14 -19.71 18.05 -8.92
CA ALA A 14 -20.25 16.71 -8.76
C ALA A 14 -21.19 16.58 -7.54
N LEU A 15 -20.99 17.41 -6.50
CA LEU A 15 -21.79 17.41 -5.28
C LEU A 15 -23.06 18.28 -5.35
N VAL A 16 -23.18 19.18 -6.34
CA VAL A 16 -24.31 20.12 -6.43
C VAL A 16 -25.68 19.42 -6.48
N HIS A 17 -25.73 18.20 -7.07
CA HIS A 17 -26.96 17.46 -7.26
C HIS A 17 -27.28 16.48 -6.13
N ASP A 18 -26.53 16.54 -5.02
CA ASP A 18 -26.69 15.63 -3.87
C ASP A 18 -26.72 14.14 -4.30
N PRO A 19 -25.63 13.64 -4.91
CA PRO A 19 -25.60 12.31 -5.50
C PRO A 19 -25.61 11.21 -4.44
N ASP A 20 -26.33 10.11 -4.71
CA ASP A 20 -26.29 8.90 -3.87
C ASP A 20 -24.94 8.17 -3.96
N LEU A 21 -24.20 8.32 -5.07
CA LEU A 21 -22.91 7.70 -5.31
C LEU A 21 -22.01 8.63 -6.12
N LEU A 22 -20.79 8.80 -5.66
CA LEU A 22 -19.76 9.65 -6.27
C LEU A 22 -18.60 8.80 -6.79
N PHE A 23 -18.22 8.97 -8.05
CA PHE A 23 -17.00 8.39 -8.62
C PHE A 23 -15.92 9.45 -8.72
N LEU A 24 -14.77 9.17 -8.12
CA LEU A 24 -13.58 10.02 -8.15
C LEU A 24 -12.46 9.29 -8.89
N ASP A 25 -12.09 9.78 -10.06
CA ASP A 25 -11.02 9.25 -10.88
C ASP A 25 -9.79 10.16 -10.77
N GLU A 26 -8.71 9.62 -10.18
CA GLU A 26 -7.45 10.30 -9.92
C GLU A 26 -7.62 11.73 -9.34
N PRO A 27 -8.37 11.93 -8.24
CA PRO A 27 -8.75 13.27 -7.77
C PRO A 27 -7.57 14.10 -7.28
N THR A 28 -6.45 13.48 -6.93
CA THR A 28 -5.23 14.13 -6.40
C THR A 28 -4.13 14.29 -7.44
N ASN A 29 -4.32 13.76 -8.65
CA ASN A 29 -3.30 13.75 -9.68
C ASN A 29 -2.88 15.17 -10.09
N GLY A 30 -1.56 15.40 -10.13
CA GLY A 30 -0.94 16.69 -10.50
C GLY A 30 -1.12 17.81 -9.47
N MET A 31 -1.51 17.49 -8.24
CA MET A 31 -1.56 18.45 -7.15
C MET A 31 -0.20 18.54 -6.42
N ASP A 32 0.08 19.71 -5.85
CA ASP A 32 1.18 19.85 -4.91
C ASP A 32 0.88 19.10 -3.58
N PRO A 33 1.89 18.73 -2.79
CA PRO A 33 1.68 17.91 -1.58
C PRO A 33 0.61 18.46 -0.63
N LYS A 34 0.65 19.77 -0.36
CA LYS A 34 -0.32 20.41 0.53
C LYS A 34 -1.75 20.35 -0.03
N GLY A 35 -1.90 20.65 -1.32
CA GLY A 35 -3.20 20.59 -2.00
C GLY A 35 -3.77 19.16 -2.04
N ARG A 36 -2.88 18.15 -2.20
CA ARG A 36 -3.23 16.73 -2.12
C ARG A 36 -3.78 16.37 -0.75
N ASP A 37 -3.05 16.70 0.33
CA ASP A 37 -3.50 16.41 1.71
C ASP A 37 -4.86 17.05 2.02
N GLU A 38 -5.07 18.31 1.61
CA GLU A 38 -6.34 19.00 1.79
C GLU A 38 -7.48 18.33 0.97
N MET A 39 -7.21 17.85 -0.23
CA MET A 39 -8.19 17.13 -1.05
C MET A 39 -8.55 15.78 -0.43
N LEU A 40 -7.57 15.01 0.03
CA LEU A 40 -7.80 13.74 0.70
C LEU A 40 -8.61 13.90 1.98
N ALA A 41 -8.28 14.92 2.79
CA ALA A 41 -9.05 15.24 3.99
C ALA A 41 -10.53 15.56 3.66
N LEU A 42 -10.76 16.31 2.57
CA LEU A 42 -12.11 16.61 2.11
C LEU A 42 -12.87 15.38 1.63
N ILE A 43 -12.23 14.51 0.83
CA ILE A 43 -12.83 13.25 0.36
C ILE A 43 -13.22 12.37 1.55
N ARG A 44 -12.32 12.24 2.52
CA ARG A 44 -12.56 11.47 3.74
C ARG A 44 -13.72 12.05 4.58
N ASP A 45 -13.80 13.37 4.71
CA ASP A 45 -14.91 14.03 5.40
C ASP A 45 -16.25 13.76 4.73
N LEU A 46 -16.31 13.81 3.39
CA LEU A 46 -17.50 13.50 2.61
C LEU A 46 -17.97 12.06 2.86
N ALA A 47 -17.05 11.08 2.86
CA ALA A 47 -17.39 9.68 3.06
C ALA A 47 -17.82 9.39 4.50
N HIS A 48 -17.02 9.78 5.49
CA HIS A 48 -17.23 9.33 6.88
C HIS A 48 -18.16 10.24 7.68
N ASN A 49 -18.13 11.55 7.46
CA ASN A 49 -18.90 12.51 8.25
C ASN A 49 -20.18 12.98 7.56
N LYS A 50 -20.18 13.03 6.22
CA LYS A 50 -21.35 13.44 5.43
C LYS A 50 -22.16 12.26 4.87
N GLY A 51 -21.62 11.04 4.97
CA GLY A 51 -22.30 9.83 4.53
C GLY A 51 -22.47 9.70 3.02
N VAL A 52 -21.62 10.36 2.24
CA VAL A 52 -21.64 10.25 0.77
C VAL A 52 -20.96 8.92 0.40
N ASN A 53 -21.69 8.05 -0.32
CA ASN A 53 -21.08 6.85 -0.88
C ASN A 53 -20.14 7.27 -2.02
N LEU A 54 -18.89 6.79 -1.97
CA LEU A 54 -17.91 7.12 -3.01
C LEU A 54 -17.06 5.92 -3.43
N ILE A 55 -16.65 5.93 -4.68
CA ILE A 55 -15.66 5.04 -5.25
C ILE A 55 -14.48 5.90 -5.69
N LEU A 56 -13.32 5.63 -5.11
CA LEU A 56 -12.07 6.29 -5.43
C LEU A 56 -11.22 5.39 -6.34
N CYS A 57 -10.90 5.86 -7.54
CA CYS A 57 -9.92 5.23 -8.42
C CYS A 57 -8.60 6.00 -8.33
N SER A 58 -7.54 5.33 -7.94
CA SER A 58 -6.19 5.93 -7.87
C SER A 58 -5.12 4.86 -8.04
N HIS A 59 -3.99 5.25 -8.64
CA HIS A 59 -2.75 4.47 -8.63
C HIS A 59 -1.86 4.80 -7.43
N LEU A 60 -2.22 5.81 -6.64
CA LEU A 60 -1.53 6.20 -5.42
C LEU A 60 -2.11 5.45 -4.22
N LEU A 61 -1.58 4.28 -3.94
CA LEU A 61 -2.09 3.38 -2.90
C LEU A 61 -2.15 4.01 -1.50
N PRO A 62 -1.22 4.89 -1.07
CA PRO A 62 -1.35 5.63 0.18
C PRO A 62 -2.61 6.52 0.26
N ASP A 63 -3.08 7.08 -0.87
CA ASP A 63 -4.32 7.88 -0.90
C ASP A 63 -5.53 6.98 -0.66
N VAL A 64 -5.52 5.79 -1.27
CA VAL A 64 -6.57 4.78 -1.08
C VAL A 64 -6.62 4.32 0.37
N GLU A 65 -5.48 4.00 0.99
CA GLU A 65 -5.40 3.62 2.41
C GLU A 65 -5.91 4.72 3.35
N TYR A 66 -5.67 5.98 3.00
CA TYR A 66 -6.10 7.11 3.82
C TYR A 66 -7.61 7.34 3.76
N CYS A 67 -8.23 7.15 2.59
CA CYS A 67 -9.63 7.51 2.33
C CYS A 67 -10.60 6.34 2.44
N CYS A 68 -10.15 5.10 2.18
CA CYS A 68 -11.02 3.95 1.95
C CYS A 68 -10.85 2.88 3.03
N GLU A 69 -11.93 2.15 3.31
CA GLU A 69 -11.91 0.97 4.18
C GLU A 69 -11.85 -0.33 3.38
N HIS A 70 -12.36 -0.30 2.15
CA HIS A 70 -12.43 -1.44 1.24
C HIS A 70 -11.70 -1.13 -0.06
N VAL A 71 -11.13 -2.15 -0.67
CA VAL A 71 -10.45 -2.05 -1.96
C VAL A 71 -10.88 -3.16 -2.90
N VAL A 72 -10.89 -2.83 -4.19
CA VAL A 72 -10.96 -3.77 -5.30
C VAL A 72 -9.72 -3.57 -6.15
N VAL A 73 -8.84 -4.57 -6.21
CA VAL A 73 -7.65 -4.56 -7.07
C VAL A 73 -8.02 -5.23 -8.38
N MET A 74 -7.76 -4.54 -9.48
CA MET A 74 -8.02 -5.04 -10.82
C MET A 74 -6.72 -5.24 -11.60
N ASP A 75 -6.59 -6.36 -12.28
CA ASP A 75 -5.53 -6.64 -13.25
C ASP A 75 -6.13 -7.18 -14.55
N LYS A 76 -5.68 -6.65 -15.69
CA LYS A 76 -6.10 -7.07 -17.05
C LYS A 76 -7.62 -7.20 -17.21
N GLY A 77 -8.40 -6.31 -16.58
CA GLY A 77 -9.86 -6.28 -16.64
C GLY A 77 -10.56 -7.33 -15.76
N ARG A 78 -9.84 -7.96 -14.85
CA ARG A 78 -10.39 -8.91 -13.87
C ARG A 78 -10.12 -8.43 -12.45
N ILE A 79 -10.96 -8.85 -11.52
CA ILE A 79 -10.71 -8.62 -10.09
C ILE A 79 -9.65 -9.62 -9.64
N ALA A 80 -8.49 -9.10 -9.24
CA ALA A 80 -7.39 -9.89 -8.68
C ALA A 80 -7.64 -10.18 -7.19
N THR A 81 -8.06 -9.17 -6.42
CA THR A 81 -8.50 -9.33 -5.03
C THR A 81 -9.47 -8.20 -4.65
N GLN A 82 -10.27 -8.42 -3.60
CA GLN A 82 -11.15 -7.41 -3.04
C GLN A 82 -11.47 -7.71 -1.57
N GLY A 83 -11.73 -6.67 -0.80
CA GLY A 83 -12.14 -6.81 0.61
C GLY A 83 -11.77 -5.61 1.47
N PRO A 84 -11.98 -5.72 2.80
CA PRO A 84 -11.48 -4.74 3.76
C PRO A 84 -9.96 -4.65 3.71
N ILE A 85 -9.42 -3.42 3.63
CA ILE A 85 -7.97 -3.18 3.51
C ILE A 85 -7.20 -3.83 4.67
N GLU A 86 -7.69 -3.68 5.91
CA GLU A 86 -7.03 -4.24 7.09
C GLU A 86 -6.98 -5.79 7.08
N GLU A 87 -8.00 -6.44 6.53
CA GLU A 87 -8.01 -7.91 6.38
C GLU A 87 -7.03 -8.37 5.31
N LEU A 88 -7.00 -7.67 4.17
CA LEU A 88 -6.10 -7.99 3.06
C LEU A 88 -4.62 -7.78 3.43
N LYS A 89 -4.33 -6.74 4.21
CA LYS A 89 -2.97 -6.50 4.73
C LYS A 89 -2.50 -7.58 5.71
N GLY A 90 -3.45 -8.24 6.37
CA GLY A 90 -3.15 -9.31 7.33
C GLY A 90 -2.61 -8.82 8.67
N PRO A 91 -2.20 -9.73 9.56
CA PRO A 91 -1.84 -9.39 10.93
C PRO A 91 -0.56 -8.56 11.02
N ARG A 92 -0.55 -7.60 11.95
CA ARG A 92 0.63 -6.77 12.28
C ARG A 92 1.78 -7.65 12.80
N GLY A 93 3.02 -7.26 12.48
CA GLY A 93 4.23 -7.86 13.05
C GLY A 93 4.86 -8.98 12.24
N ARG A 94 4.36 -9.29 11.06
CA ARG A 94 4.93 -10.30 10.15
C ARG A 94 5.78 -9.73 9.02
N VAL A 95 5.88 -8.42 8.91
CA VAL A 95 6.68 -7.75 7.87
C VAL A 95 7.88 -7.10 8.51
N PHE A 96 9.06 -7.35 7.94
CA PHE A 96 10.30 -6.70 8.35
C PHE A 96 10.93 -6.00 7.16
N GLU A 97 11.34 -4.76 7.37
CA GLU A 97 12.22 -4.07 6.45
C GLU A 97 13.66 -4.39 6.81
N ILE A 98 14.41 -4.87 5.83
CA ILE A 98 15.73 -5.39 6.01
C ILE A 98 16.67 -4.81 4.98
N ARG A 99 17.91 -4.50 5.39
CA ARG A 99 19.01 -4.16 4.50
C ARG A 99 20.25 -4.94 4.90
N ALA A 100 20.82 -5.67 3.95
CA ALA A 100 22.14 -6.28 4.12
C ALA A 100 23.24 -5.29 3.74
N LYS A 101 24.43 -5.46 4.30
CA LYS A 101 25.62 -4.69 3.93
C LYS A 101 26.05 -5.00 2.48
N ASP A 102 26.09 -6.29 2.18
CA ASP A 102 26.47 -6.87 0.90
C ASP A 102 25.62 -8.14 0.69
N GLY A 103 25.50 -8.63 -0.55
CA GLY A 103 24.84 -9.91 -0.84
C GLY A 103 23.32 -9.88 -0.72
N HIS A 104 22.71 -8.82 -1.15
CA HIS A 104 21.25 -8.63 -1.21
C HIS A 104 20.55 -9.84 -1.86
N ASP A 105 20.98 -10.21 -3.09
CA ASP A 105 20.39 -11.34 -3.85
C ASP A 105 20.50 -12.69 -3.12
N ARG A 106 21.59 -12.88 -2.36
CA ARG A 106 21.77 -14.11 -1.54
C ARG A 106 20.79 -14.14 -0.39
N LEU A 107 20.52 -13.00 0.23
CA LEU A 107 19.52 -12.90 1.30
C LEU A 107 18.12 -13.16 0.76
N VAL A 108 17.77 -12.60 -0.40
CA VAL A 108 16.50 -12.85 -1.10
C VAL A 108 16.34 -14.35 -1.37
N ALA A 109 17.36 -14.98 -1.98
CA ALA A 109 17.34 -16.41 -2.27
C ALA A 109 17.19 -17.27 -1.00
N ALA A 110 17.87 -16.92 0.09
CA ALA A 110 17.76 -17.62 1.36
C ALA A 110 16.36 -17.48 1.99
N CYS A 111 15.77 -16.29 1.92
CA CYS A 111 14.40 -16.04 2.38
C CYS A 111 13.39 -16.87 1.59
N HIS A 112 13.47 -16.87 0.25
CA HIS A 112 12.60 -17.70 -0.59
C HIS A 112 12.76 -19.21 -0.31
N ALA A 113 14.00 -19.69 -0.14
CA ALA A 113 14.27 -21.08 0.20
C ALA A 113 13.69 -21.48 1.57
N ALA A 114 13.57 -20.53 2.49
CA ALA A 114 12.94 -20.71 3.80
C ALA A 114 11.41 -20.53 3.79
N GLY A 115 10.81 -20.25 2.62
CA GLY A 115 9.37 -20.02 2.47
C GLY A 115 8.90 -18.62 2.90
N PHE A 116 9.81 -17.63 2.94
CA PHE A 116 9.47 -16.24 3.21
C PHE A 116 9.21 -15.53 1.88
N GLU A 117 8.13 -14.77 1.82
CA GLU A 117 7.88 -13.87 0.69
C GLU A 117 8.75 -12.61 0.83
N CYS A 118 9.32 -12.12 -0.25
CA CYS A 118 10.18 -10.93 -0.26
C CYS A 118 9.78 -10.00 -1.40
N HIS A 119 9.69 -8.70 -1.08
CA HIS A 119 9.48 -7.65 -2.06
C HIS A 119 10.60 -6.61 -1.95
N GLU A 120 11.23 -6.31 -3.07
CA GLU A 120 12.20 -5.23 -3.15
C GLU A 120 11.47 -3.89 -3.11
N THR A 121 12.01 -2.95 -2.34
CA THR A 121 11.60 -1.56 -2.35
C THR A 121 12.73 -0.70 -2.93
N ASP A 122 12.46 0.56 -3.21
CA ASP A 122 13.53 1.49 -3.58
C ASP A 122 14.61 1.55 -2.46
N GLU A 123 15.88 1.80 -2.83
CA GLU A 123 16.99 2.03 -1.88
C GLU A 123 17.63 0.80 -1.20
N ASP A 124 17.78 -0.34 -1.86
CA ASP A 124 18.40 -1.56 -1.29
C ASP A 124 17.72 -2.08 0.00
N VAL A 125 16.48 -1.73 0.23
CA VAL A 125 15.67 -2.23 1.34
C VAL A 125 14.74 -3.31 0.82
N MET A 126 14.72 -4.44 1.51
CA MET A 126 13.82 -5.56 1.23
C MET A 126 12.75 -5.63 2.30
N ARG A 127 11.52 -5.85 1.90
CA ARG A 127 10.41 -6.21 2.80
C ARG A 127 10.26 -7.73 2.81
N VAL A 128 10.36 -8.31 3.99
CA VAL A 128 10.26 -9.76 4.20
C VAL A 128 9.00 -10.07 4.99
N PHE A 129 8.17 -10.91 4.40
CA PHE A 129 6.95 -11.43 5.02
C PHE A 129 7.27 -12.79 5.66
N VAL A 130 7.25 -12.80 6.97
CA VAL A 130 7.62 -13.96 7.75
C VAL A 130 6.35 -14.78 8.07
N PRO A 131 6.36 -16.12 7.88
CA PRO A 131 5.23 -16.98 8.19
C PRO A 131 4.76 -16.90 9.64
N GLU A 132 3.54 -17.36 9.90
CA GLU A 132 2.94 -17.35 11.24
C GLU A 132 3.77 -18.19 12.23
N GLY A 133 3.95 -17.66 13.43
CA GLY A 133 4.75 -18.30 14.46
C GLY A 133 6.26 -18.01 14.39
N LEU A 134 6.72 -17.36 13.30
CA LEU A 134 8.11 -16.95 13.11
C LEU A 134 8.25 -15.43 13.27
N GLY A 135 9.47 -14.92 13.40
CA GLY A 135 9.70 -13.50 13.60
C GLY A 135 11.11 -13.04 13.21
N ALA A 136 11.57 -11.95 13.79
CA ALA A 136 12.88 -11.37 13.51
C ALA A 136 14.04 -12.34 13.77
N ARG A 137 13.89 -13.24 14.74
CA ARG A 137 14.94 -14.23 15.10
C ARG A 137 15.28 -15.13 13.91
N GLU A 138 14.29 -15.60 13.18
CA GLU A 138 14.47 -16.47 12.03
C GLU A 138 15.14 -15.71 10.88
N VAL A 139 14.82 -14.45 10.69
CA VAL A 139 15.48 -13.57 9.71
C VAL A 139 16.97 -13.40 10.07
N PHE A 140 17.28 -13.15 11.33
CA PHE A 140 18.68 -13.10 11.80
C PHE A 140 19.41 -14.42 11.62
N ALA A 141 18.74 -15.53 11.88
CA ALA A 141 19.34 -16.87 11.71
C ALA A 141 19.66 -17.16 10.25
N LEU A 142 18.78 -16.80 9.31
CA LEU A 142 19.03 -16.92 7.87
C LEU A 142 20.22 -16.07 7.43
N ALA A 143 20.25 -14.80 7.82
CA ALA A 143 21.37 -13.91 7.48
C ALA A 143 22.70 -14.43 8.05
N ALA A 144 22.71 -14.93 9.29
CA ALA A 144 23.89 -15.51 9.92
C ALA A 144 24.35 -16.79 9.22
N HIS A 145 23.43 -17.66 8.81
CA HIS A 145 23.74 -18.89 8.05
C HIS A 145 24.42 -18.56 6.72
N GLU A 146 23.94 -17.53 6.04
CA GLU A 146 24.53 -17.05 4.78
C GLU A 146 25.80 -16.20 4.97
N GLY A 147 26.23 -15.97 6.21
CA GLY A 147 27.38 -15.12 6.50
C GLY A 147 27.15 -13.64 6.12
N LEU A 148 25.90 -13.20 6.11
CA LEU A 148 25.52 -11.84 5.73
C LEU A 148 25.37 -10.94 6.95
N GLN A 149 25.81 -9.69 6.82
CA GLN A 149 25.67 -8.67 7.85
C GLN A 149 24.42 -7.82 7.58
N LEU A 150 23.43 -7.89 8.48
CA LEU A 150 22.29 -6.99 8.43
C LEU A 150 22.69 -5.61 8.99
N ARG A 151 22.38 -4.55 8.24
CA ARG A 151 22.57 -3.15 8.62
C ARG A 151 21.30 -2.51 9.16
N HIS A 152 20.18 -3.04 8.73
CA HIS A 152 18.86 -2.56 9.12
C HIS A 152 17.92 -3.76 9.25
N LEU A 153 17.20 -3.83 10.34
CA LEU A 153 16.04 -4.70 10.51
C LEU A 153 15.06 -3.99 11.43
N ARG A 154 13.89 -3.69 10.93
CA ARG A 154 12.81 -3.14 11.74
C ARG A 154 11.48 -3.82 11.42
N PRO A 155 10.60 -4.01 12.40
CA PRO A 155 9.21 -4.37 12.12
C PRO A 155 8.56 -3.27 11.25
N SER A 156 7.80 -3.67 10.25
CA SER A 156 7.02 -2.79 9.42
C SER A 156 5.56 -3.21 9.44
N LEU A 157 4.67 -2.28 9.12
CA LEU A 157 3.26 -2.61 8.93
C LEU A 157 3.05 -3.03 7.49
N PRO A 158 2.21 -4.06 7.25
CA PRO A 158 1.77 -4.36 5.90
C PRO A 158 1.06 -3.15 5.28
N THR A 159 1.33 -2.89 4.02
CA THR A 159 0.77 -1.77 3.25
C THR A 159 -0.15 -2.28 2.14
N LEU A 160 -0.91 -1.39 1.54
CA LEU A 160 -1.72 -1.74 0.36
C LEU A 160 -0.84 -2.04 -0.87
N GLU A 161 0.38 -1.46 -0.93
CA GLU A 161 1.38 -1.81 -1.95
C GLU A 161 1.76 -3.29 -1.89
N ASP A 162 1.91 -3.85 -0.68
CA ASP A 162 2.21 -5.27 -0.50
C ASP A 162 1.06 -6.15 -1.02
N VAL A 163 -0.18 -5.76 -0.71
CA VAL A 163 -1.39 -6.46 -1.20
C VAL A 163 -1.46 -6.40 -2.72
N PHE A 164 -1.18 -5.23 -3.30
CA PHE A 164 -1.19 -5.03 -4.75
C PHE A 164 -0.10 -5.85 -5.44
N ALA A 165 1.14 -5.80 -4.94
CA ALA A 165 2.27 -6.56 -5.49
C ALA A 165 1.97 -8.07 -5.52
N LYS A 166 1.40 -8.60 -4.44
CA LYS A 166 0.99 -10.00 -4.34
C LYS A 166 -0.13 -10.32 -5.33
N ALA A 167 -1.18 -9.52 -5.38
CA ALA A 167 -2.36 -9.78 -6.22
C ALA A 167 -2.04 -9.73 -7.73
N VAL A 168 -1.06 -8.91 -8.16
CA VAL A 168 -0.67 -8.73 -9.56
C VAL A 168 0.56 -9.59 -9.92
N GLY A 169 1.42 -9.91 -8.94
CA GLY A 169 2.61 -10.74 -9.14
C GLY A 169 2.33 -12.23 -9.28
N ASP A 170 1.20 -12.73 -8.78
CA ASP A 170 0.77 -14.13 -8.87
C ASP A 170 -0.05 -14.43 -10.17
N ALA A 171 -0.14 -13.48 -11.10
CA ALA A 171 -0.82 -13.58 -12.40
C ALA A 171 0.20 -13.57 -13.55
#